data_05bad548d1a0940ca258e4fb63ac52aa
#
_entry.id   05bad548d1a0940ca258e4fb63ac52aa
#
_cell.length_a   1.000
_cell.length_b   1.000
_cell.length_c   1.000
_cell.angle_alpha   90.00
_cell.angle_beta   90.00
_cell.angle_gamma   90.00
#
_symmetry.space_group_name_H-M   'P 1'
#
loop_
_entity.id
_entity.type
_entity.pdbx_description
1 polymer ?
#
loop_
_entity_poly.entity_id
_entity_poly.type
_entity_poly.pdbx_seq_one_letter_code
_entity_poly.pdbx_strand_id
1 'polypeptide(L)'
;MKVNLKPLSVNQCWQGKRFKTPKYKKYEKEILLLLPNSYKVPPGELKIALKFGFSSKLSDWDNPIKPFQDILQKKYDFNDSRIFKAIVEKEIVKKGEEYIEFEITKI
;
A
#
# COMPACT_ATOMS: atom_id res chain seq x y z
N MET A 1 4.77 -5.25 -9.21
CA MET A 1 4.51 -6.22 -8.10
C MET A 1 3.05 -6.15 -7.69
N LYS A 2 2.40 -7.28 -7.63
CA LYS A 2 0.97 -7.36 -7.32
C LYS A 2 0.75 -8.21 -6.07
N VAL A 3 -0.07 -7.69 -5.15
CA VAL A 3 -0.46 -8.39 -3.92
C VAL A 3 -1.97 -8.63 -3.97
N ASN A 4 -2.38 -9.88 -3.93
CA ASN A 4 -3.80 -10.25 -3.98
C ASN A 4 -4.42 -10.17 -2.59
N LEU A 5 -4.68 -8.95 -2.17
CA LEU A 5 -5.27 -8.65 -0.87
C LEU A 5 -6.11 -7.39 -0.98
N LYS A 6 -7.22 -7.35 -0.24
CA LYS A 6 -8.11 -6.19 -0.23
C LYS A 6 -7.40 -4.99 0.38
N PRO A 7 -7.37 -3.83 -0.31
CA PRO A 7 -6.81 -2.61 0.26
C PRO A 7 -7.54 -2.20 1.53
N LEU A 8 -6.81 -1.69 2.52
CA LEU A 8 -7.36 -1.22 3.79
C LEU A 8 -7.35 0.29 3.85
N SER A 9 -8.48 0.89 4.21
CA SER A 9 -8.60 2.33 4.39
C SER A 9 -7.87 2.79 5.65
N VAL A 10 -7.21 3.95 5.59
CA VAL A 10 -6.58 4.59 6.74
C VAL A 10 -7.58 4.80 7.88
N ASN A 11 -8.85 4.99 7.58
CA ASN A 11 -9.91 5.17 8.57
C ASN A 11 -10.12 3.93 9.44
N GLN A 12 -9.64 2.78 9.01
CA GLN A 12 -9.78 1.51 9.73
C GLN A 12 -8.48 1.08 10.42
N CYS A 13 -7.45 1.92 10.38
CA CYS A 13 -6.12 1.53 10.85
C CYS A 13 -5.85 1.89 12.31
N TRP A 14 -6.49 2.93 12.83
CA TRP A 14 -6.11 3.49 14.13
C TRP A 14 -7.27 3.56 15.10
N GLN A 15 -6.97 3.24 16.38
CA GLN A 15 -7.83 3.48 17.54
C GLN A 15 -7.19 4.64 18.31
N GLY A 16 -7.77 5.84 18.19
CA GLY A 16 -7.12 7.05 18.68
C GLY A 16 -5.87 7.38 17.86
N LYS A 17 -4.91 8.07 18.45
CA LYS A 17 -3.74 8.58 17.71
C LYS A 17 -2.55 7.61 17.65
N ARG A 18 -2.50 6.59 18.51
CA ARG A 18 -1.28 5.80 18.75
C ARG A 18 -1.44 4.30 18.57
N PHE A 19 -2.67 3.79 18.58
CA PHE A 19 -2.88 2.34 18.61
C PHE A 19 -3.42 1.83 17.29
N LYS A 20 -2.73 0.85 16.72
CA LYS A 20 -3.21 0.15 15.53
C LYS A 20 -4.41 -0.72 15.89
N THR A 21 -5.43 -0.73 15.03
CA THR A 21 -6.56 -1.65 15.18
C THR A 21 -6.09 -3.09 14.97
N PRO A 22 -6.80 -4.10 15.52
CA PRO A 22 -6.53 -5.50 15.19
C PRO A 22 -6.57 -5.76 13.68
N LYS A 23 -7.48 -5.07 12.98
CA LYS A 23 -7.62 -5.18 11.52
C LYS A 23 -6.37 -4.71 10.79
N TYR A 24 -5.77 -3.59 11.22
CA TYR A 24 -4.53 -3.10 10.64
C TYR A 24 -3.35 -4.03 10.95
N LYS A 25 -3.24 -4.53 12.17
CA LYS A 25 -2.18 -5.48 12.54
C LYS A 25 -2.22 -6.73 11.65
N LYS A 26 -3.41 -7.26 11.41
CA LYS A 26 -3.60 -8.42 10.54
C LYS A 26 -3.22 -8.09 9.10
N TYR A 27 -3.68 -6.97 8.58
CA TYR A 27 -3.38 -6.49 7.23
C TYR A 27 -1.87 -6.31 7.03
N GLU A 28 -1.20 -5.64 7.95
CA GLU A 28 0.25 -5.43 7.90
C GLU A 28 0.99 -6.77 7.88
N LYS A 29 0.62 -7.69 8.75
CA LYS A 29 1.25 -9.01 8.81
C LYS A 29 1.09 -9.77 7.50
N GLU A 30 -0.09 -9.78 6.92
CA GLU A 30 -0.36 -10.47 5.66
C GLU A 30 0.44 -9.85 4.50
N ILE A 31 0.47 -8.52 4.41
CA ILE A 31 1.23 -7.81 3.37
C ILE A 31 2.73 -8.12 3.51
N LEU A 32 3.28 -8.05 4.72
CA LEU A 32 4.70 -8.32 4.94
C LEU A 32 5.09 -9.72 4.50
N LEU A 33 4.20 -10.70 4.66
CA LEU A 33 4.43 -12.07 4.20
C LEU A 33 4.36 -12.21 2.67
N LEU A 34 3.48 -11.44 2.03
CA LEU A 34 3.26 -11.52 0.59
C LEU A 34 4.29 -10.72 -0.23
N LEU A 35 4.91 -9.70 0.37
CA LEU A 35 5.90 -8.89 -0.32
C LEU A 35 7.20 -9.68 -0.50
N PRO A 36 7.80 -9.67 -1.72
CA PRO A 36 9.04 -10.38 -1.94
C PRO A 36 10.21 -9.74 -1.19
N ASN A 37 11.07 -10.57 -0.61
CA ASN A 37 12.25 -10.08 0.11
C ASN A 37 13.33 -9.55 -0.83
N SER A 38 13.31 -10.01 -2.08
CA SER A 38 14.32 -9.64 -3.08
C SER A 38 14.07 -8.33 -3.81
N TYR A 39 12.90 -7.71 -3.60
CA TYR A 39 12.58 -6.44 -4.24
C TYR A 39 13.48 -5.33 -3.68
N LYS A 40 14.14 -4.59 -4.56
CA LYS A 40 15.09 -3.54 -4.14
C LYS A 40 14.59 -2.18 -4.55
N VAL A 41 14.62 -1.25 -3.59
CA VAL A 41 14.31 0.15 -3.83
C VAL A 41 15.59 0.85 -4.30
N PRO A 42 15.59 1.54 -5.46
CA PRO A 42 16.79 2.22 -5.95
C PRO A 42 17.18 3.40 -5.06
N PRO A 43 18.43 3.84 -5.10
CA PRO A 43 18.87 5.02 -4.35
C PRO A 43 18.35 6.31 -4.97
N GLY A 44 18.32 7.39 -4.18
CA GLY A 44 18.00 8.74 -4.66
C GLY A 44 16.52 9.06 -4.64
N GLU A 45 16.10 9.99 -5.51
CA GLU A 45 14.71 10.42 -5.61
C GLU A 45 13.86 9.35 -6.30
N LEU A 46 12.69 9.07 -5.73
CA LEU A 46 11.86 7.96 -6.14
C LEU A 46 10.53 8.42 -6.76
N LYS A 47 10.06 7.60 -7.69
CA LYS A 47 8.69 7.63 -8.18
C LYS A 47 7.99 6.37 -7.67
N ILE A 48 6.79 6.52 -7.11
CA ILE A 48 5.95 5.38 -6.73
C ILE A 48 4.70 5.34 -7.61
N ALA A 49 4.40 4.17 -8.14
CA ALA A 49 3.16 3.92 -8.87
C ALA A 49 2.35 2.91 -8.08
N LEU A 50 1.11 3.26 -7.75
CA LEU A 50 0.20 2.43 -6.99
C LEU A 50 -1.09 2.22 -7.77
N LYS A 51 -1.61 1.00 -7.75
CA LYS A 51 -2.92 0.69 -8.29
C LYS A 51 -3.69 -0.16 -7.31
N PHE A 52 -4.90 0.26 -6.99
CA PHE A 52 -5.77 -0.42 -6.04
C PHE A 52 -7.00 -0.97 -6.73
N GLY A 53 -7.22 -2.28 -6.61
CA GLY A 53 -8.43 -2.93 -7.07
C GLY A 53 -9.44 -3.02 -5.94
N PHE A 54 -10.56 -2.31 -6.09
CA PHE A 54 -11.67 -2.31 -5.14
C PHE A 54 -12.88 -3.01 -5.72
N SER A 55 -13.68 -3.62 -4.87
CA SER A 55 -14.97 -4.20 -5.28
C SER A 55 -16.15 -3.24 -5.14
N SER A 56 -15.93 -2.04 -4.62
CA SER A 56 -16.94 -1.00 -4.48
C SER A 56 -16.53 0.28 -5.18
N LYS A 57 -17.43 0.84 -6.00
CA LYS A 57 -17.22 2.13 -6.65
C LYS A 57 -17.16 3.30 -5.66
N LEU A 58 -17.66 3.09 -4.44
CA LEU A 58 -17.69 4.11 -3.39
C LEU A 58 -16.37 4.21 -2.62
N SER A 59 -15.42 3.31 -2.86
CA SER A 59 -14.12 3.36 -2.22
C SER A 59 -13.32 4.59 -2.67
N ASP A 60 -12.77 5.33 -1.71
CA ASP A 60 -11.94 6.48 -2.00
C ASP A 60 -10.54 6.03 -2.44
N TRP A 61 -10.04 6.63 -3.50
CA TRP A 61 -8.76 6.25 -4.11
C TRP A 61 -7.56 6.51 -3.20
N ASP A 62 -7.64 7.50 -2.31
CA ASP A 62 -6.51 7.93 -1.48
C ASP A 62 -6.45 7.25 -0.12
N ASN A 63 -7.56 6.71 0.38
CA ASN A 63 -7.61 6.10 1.71
C ASN A 63 -6.66 4.92 1.92
N PRO A 64 -6.35 4.08 0.92
CA PRO A 64 -5.43 2.96 1.12
C PRO A 64 -3.96 3.32 0.94
N ILE A 65 -3.62 4.55 0.52
CA ILE A 65 -2.24 4.91 0.19
C ILE A 65 -1.35 4.86 1.42
N LYS A 66 -1.69 5.58 2.48
CA LYS A 66 -0.82 5.72 3.65
C LYS A 66 -0.56 4.39 4.35
N PRO A 67 -1.57 3.56 4.63
CA PRO A 67 -1.32 2.26 5.24
C PRO A 67 -0.37 1.38 4.42
N PHE A 68 -0.59 1.30 3.12
CA PHE A 68 0.25 0.46 2.26
C PHE A 68 1.66 1.02 2.13
N GLN A 69 1.79 2.34 1.95
CA GLN A 69 3.09 3.00 1.86
C GLN A 69 3.92 2.79 3.13
N ASP A 70 3.29 2.89 4.30
CA ASP A 70 3.97 2.67 5.57
C ASP A 70 4.50 1.23 5.69
N ILE A 71 3.76 0.26 5.17
CA ILE A 71 4.21 -1.13 5.16
C ILE A 71 5.38 -1.32 4.19
N LEU A 72 5.35 -0.69 3.01
CA LEU A 72 6.47 -0.73 2.07
C LEU A 72 7.74 -0.15 2.67
N GLN A 73 7.63 0.97 3.37
CA GLN A 73 8.77 1.59 4.06
C GLN A 73 9.37 0.66 5.11
N LYS A 74 8.52 -0.04 5.86
CA LYS A 74 8.95 -1.00 6.87
C LYS A 74 9.63 -2.20 6.25
N LYS A 75 9.09 -2.74 5.17
CA LYS A 75 9.63 -3.93 4.50
C LYS A 75 10.95 -3.64 3.80
N TYR A 76 11.04 -2.52 3.10
CA TYR A 76 12.18 -2.21 2.22
C TYR A 76 13.10 -1.14 2.76
N ASP A 77 12.86 -0.67 3.98
CA ASP A 77 13.73 0.24 4.72
C ASP A 77 14.12 1.49 3.93
N PHE A 78 13.11 2.26 3.53
CA PHE A 78 13.33 3.57 2.92
C PHE A 78 12.42 4.60 3.57
N ASN A 79 12.79 5.88 3.46
CA ASN A 79 11.99 6.98 3.99
C ASN A 79 11.10 7.56 2.87
N ASP A 80 9.84 7.83 3.17
CA ASP A 80 8.90 8.39 2.20
C ASP A 80 9.29 9.81 1.74
N SER A 81 10.17 10.50 2.47
CA SER A 81 10.73 11.77 2.03
C SER A 81 11.49 11.66 0.69
N ARG A 82 11.88 10.46 0.31
CA ARG A 82 12.54 10.19 -0.98
C ARG A 82 11.54 10.10 -2.14
N ILE A 83 10.24 10.05 -1.88
CA ILE A 83 9.22 9.99 -2.93
C ILE A 83 8.93 11.41 -3.41
N PHE A 84 9.28 11.68 -4.66
CA PHE A 84 9.08 12.98 -5.31
C PHE A 84 7.94 12.97 -6.30
N LYS A 85 7.52 11.80 -6.77
CA LYS A 85 6.42 11.65 -7.71
C LYS A 85 5.61 10.41 -7.36
N ALA A 86 4.29 10.55 -7.37
CA ALA A 86 3.38 9.43 -7.13
C ALA A 86 2.30 9.41 -8.21
N ILE A 87 2.02 8.22 -8.73
CA ILE A 87 0.91 7.97 -9.64
C ILE A 87 0.01 6.95 -8.95
N VAL A 88 -1.26 7.29 -8.77
CA VAL A 88 -2.22 6.41 -8.08
C VAL A 88 -3.42 6.18 -8.99
N GLU A 89 -3.77 4.91 -9.19
CA GLU A 89 -4.91 4.51 -10.00
C GLU A 89 -5.88 3.67 -9.18
N LYS A 90 -7.14 3.76 -9.50
CA LYS A 90 -8.21 2.95 -8.92
C LYS A 90 -8.87 2.13 -10.02
N GLU A 91 -9.09 0.85 -9.75
CA GLU A 91 -9.82 -0.06 -10.64
C GLU A 91 -10.94 -0.73 -9.86
N ILE A 92 -12.08 -0.93 -10.50
CA ILE A 92 -13.19 -1.67 -9.89
C ILE A 92 -13.15 -3.11 -10.39
N VAL A 93 -13.10 -4.04 -9.44
CA VAL A 93 -13.01 -5.47 -9.71
C VAL A 93 -14.15 -6.22 -9.02
N LYS A 94 -14.29 -7.49 -9.30
CA LYS A 94 -15.26 -8.35 -8.63
C LYS A 94 -14.85 -8.61 -7.20
N LYS A 95 -15.82 -8.78 -6.31
CA LYS A 95 -15.58 -9.18 -4.93
C LYS A 95 -14.75 -10.47 -4.89
N GLY A 96 -13.69 -10.44 -4.11
CA GLY A 96 -12.73 -11.54 -4.02
C GLY A 96 -11.53 -11.39 -4.94
N GLU A 97 -11.58 -10.45 -5.89
CA GLU A 97 -10.48 -10.19 -6.83
C GLU A 97 -9.73 -8.89 -6.50
N GLU A 98 -9.94 -8.33 -5.32
CA GLU A 98 -9.26 -7.11 -4.87
C GLU A 98 -7.75 -7.32 -4.82
N TYR A 99 -7.01 -6.24 -5.11
CA TYR A 99 -5.55 -6.32 -5.16
C TYR A 99 -4.91 -4.96 -4.92
N ILE A 100 -3.59 -5.00 -4.70
CA ILE A 100 -2.72 -3.83 -4.67
C ILE A 100 -1.56 -4.10 -5.60
N GLU A 101 -1.27 -3.16 -6.49
CA GLU A 101 -0.13 -3.24 -7.39
C GLU A 101 0.77 -2.04 -7.14
N PHE A 102 2.08 -2.27 -7.12
CA PHE A 102 3.02 -1.19 -6.87
C PHE A 102 4.30 -1.35 -7.68
N GLU A 103 4.95 -0.21 -7.93
CA GLU A 103 6.26 -0.16 -8.51
C GLU A 103 6.99 1.07 -7.95
N ILE A 104 8.23 0.89 -7.52
CA ILE A 104 9.07 1.96 -7.01
C ILE A 104 10.28 2.07 -7.93
N THR A 105 10.41 3.20 -8.59
CA THR A 105 11.47 3.43 -9.56
C THR A 105 12.21 4.72 -9.27
N LYS A 106 13.38 4.85 -9.86
CA LYS A 106 14.16 6.09 -9.83
C LYS A 106 13.53 7.12 -10.78
N ILE A 107 13.50 8.37 -10.34
CA ILE A 107 13.09 9.47 -11.21
C ILE A 107 14.11 9.71 -12.31
#